data_325ecea49cfd8e0ec2f743a2b6f4bf96
#
_entry.id   325ecea49cfd8e0ec2f743a2b6f4bf96
#
_cell.length_a   1.000
_cell.length_b   1.000
_cell.length_c   1.000
_cell.angle_alpha   90.00
_cell.angle_beta   90.00
_cell.angle_gamma   90.00
#
_symmetry.space_group_name_H-M   'P 1'
#
loop_
_entity.id
_entity.type
_entity.pdbx_description
1 polymer ?
#
loop_
_entity_poly.entity_id
_entity_poly.type
_entity_poly.pdbx_seq_one_letter_code
_entity_poly.pdbx_strand_id
1 'polypeptide(L)'
;MKILLTGGGTGGHFYPIIAIAEQLNELAKENHLLRPEMYYMSTDSYNEGLLYENNLIFKQVTSGKIRRSLSLPNIILNFFDFFKIALGALEAIWIVFIIYPDVVFGKGGFASFPALFAARLLRIPVVIHESDTSPGKVNFWAGKFAQKIAISYPDSAKFFPAGKTAYTGNPIRKEIAESLSIGAHEYLHLEGGVPTIFILGGSTGAQRINEVIVDALPELVSRYQIIHQTGKNNIKIMEETRDVVLQNNPHKDRYKPFDYLDVLNMRMSAGASDLVISRAGSTIFEIASWKKASIIIPIPEETSHDQRANAYAYARAGACEVLEEKNLTPHVLISEIDHIIQNKEERQKMEHAAEAFSRRDSARLIAEEVVGIALSHEK
;
A
#
# COMPACT_ATOMS: atom_id res chain seq x y z
N MET A 1 2.72 28.84 2.21
CA MET A 1 3.17 27.59 1.53
C MET A 1 1.95 26.82 1.06
N LYS A 2 1.88 26.56 -0.25
CA LYS A 2 0.82 25.77 -0.92
C LYS A 2 1.42 24.48 -1.46
N ILE A 3 0.86 23.34 -1.13
CA ILE A 3 1.36 22.02 -1.53
C ILE A 3 0.27 21.26 -2.27
N LEU A 4 0.56 20.76 -3.46
CA LEU A 4 -0.32 19.91 -4.21
C LEU A 4 0.17 18.47 -4.14
N LEU A 5 -0.65 17.57 -3.57
CA LEU A 5 -0.41 16.13 -3.49
C LEU A 5 -1.24 15.43 -4.57
N THR A 6 -0.66 14.48 -5.29
CA THR A 6 -1.38 13.75 -6.35
C THR A 6 -0.99 12.28 -6.40
N GLY A 7 -1.98 11.47 -6.67
CA GLY A 7 -1.91 10.01 -6.77
C GLY A 7 -3.32 9.45 -6.75
N GLY A 8 -3.48 8.15 -6.81
CA GLY A 8 -4.81 7.57 -6.69
C GLY A 8 -5.04 6.34 -7.55
N GLY A 9 -6.29 5.91 -7.58
CA GLY A 9 -6.73 4.69 -8.24
C GLY A 9 -6.62 3.43 -7.37
N THR A 10 -5.85 3.48 -6.27
CA THR A 10 -5.73 2.39 -5.29
C THR A 10 -5.31 2.92 -3.92
N GLY A 11 -5.58 2.15 -2.84
CA GLY A 11 -5.12 2.48 -1.49
C GLY A 11 -3.59 2.60 -1.38
N GLY A 12 -2.83 1.83 -2.15
CA GLY A 12 -1.37 1.89 -2.18
C GLY A 12 -0.79 3.23 -2.66
N HIS A 13 -1.59 4.04 -3.39
CA HIS A 13 -1.22 5.41 -3.75
C HIS A 13 -1.83 6.45 -2.81
N PHE A 14 -3.03 6.19 -2.27
CA PHE A 14 -3.75 7.14 -1.43
C PHE A 14 -3.18 7.22 0.00
N TYR A 15 -3.06 6.07 0.70
CA TYR A 15 -2.63 6.08 2.10
C TYR A 15 -1.23 6.68 2.34
N PRO A 16 -0.22 6.48 1.47
CA PRO A 16 1.05 7.19 1.60
C PRO A 16 0.94 8.71 1.47
N ILE A 17 -0.02 9.22 0.68
CA ILE A 17 -0.29 10.67 0.60
C ILE A 17 -0.83 11.18 1.94
N ILE A 18 -1.74 10.44 2.57
CA ILE A 18 -2.26 10.79 3.92
C ILE A 18 -1.11 10.80 4.93
N ALA A 19 -0.24 9.78 4.94
CA ALA A 19 0.91 9.74 5.84
C ALA A 19 1.84 10.96 5.67
N ILE A 20 2.06 11.41 4.44
CA ILE A 20 2.86 12.61 4.17
C ILE A 20 2.11 13.87 4.64
N ALA A 21 0.80 13.97 4.42
CA ALA A 21 0.00 15.10 4.88
C ALA A 21 -0.03 15.21 6.41
N GLU A 22 -0.10 14.10 7.13
CA GLU A 22 0.07 14.04 8.59
C GLU A 22 1.40 14.67 9.01
N GLN A 23 2.51 14.26 8.37
CA GLN A 23 3.84 14.78 8.68
C GLN A 23 4.03 16.23 8.27
N LEU A 24 3.43 16.71 7.18
CA LEU A 24 3.45 18.12 6.79
C LEU A 24 2.74 18.98 7.84
N ASN A 25 1.61 18.53 8.39
CA ASN A 25 0.92 19.22 9.49
C ASN A 25 1.75 19.20 10.80
N GLU A 26 2.42 18.10 11.13
CA GLU A 26 3.31 17.99 12.29
C GLU A 26 4.52 18.92 12.16
N LEU A 27 5.22 18.89 11.04
CA LEU A 27 6.39 19.74 10.76
C LEU A 27 6.05 21.23 10.82
N ALA A 28 4.87 21.63 10.31
CA ALA A 28 4.43 23.01 10.40
C ALA A 28 4.27 23.47 11.85
N LYS A 29 3.73 22.61 12.73
CA LYS A 29 3.60 22.88 14.17
C LYS A 29 4.96 22.93 14.87
N GLU A 30 5.83 21.92 14.64
CA GLU A 30 7.15 21.81 15.24
C GLU A 30 8.06 23.01 14.89
N ASN A 31 8.01 23.47 13.66
CA ASN A 31 8.83 24.59 13.17
C ASN A 31 8.15 25.95 13.28
N HIS A 32 6.99 26.05 13.96
CA HIS A 32 6.22 27.28 14.12
C HIS A 32 5.88 27.97 12.78
N LEU A 33 5.71 27.20 11.72
CA LEU A 33 5.30 27.69 10.41
C LEU A 33 3.78 27.89 10.36
N LEU A 34 3.33 28.80 9.47
CA LEU A 34 1.92 28.83 9.10
C LEU A 34 1.50 27.50 8.53
N ARG A 35 0.31 27.05 8.89
CA ARG A 35 -0.24 25.79 8.39
C ARG A 35 -0.23 25.80 6.86
N PRO A 36 0.31 24.74 6.22
CA PRO A 36 0.32 24.64 4.76
C PRO A 36 -1.11 24.51 4.22
N GLU A 37 -1.38 25.18 3.12
CA GLU A 37 -2.58 24.97 2.33
C GLU A 37 -2.34 23.79 1.42
N MET A 38 -2.99 22.65 1.73
CA MET A 38 -2.76 21.39 1.05
C MET A 38 -3.92 21.02 0.15
N TYR A 39 -3.60 20.61 -1.06
CA TYR A 39 -4.56 20.14 -2.05
C TYR A 39 -4.28 18.68 -2.40
N TYR A 40 -5.35 17.90 -2.61
CA TYR A 40 -5.27 16.55 -3.15
C TYR A 40 -5.94 16.52 -4.53
N MET A 41 -5.18 16.24 -5.59
CA MET A 41 -5.70 16.14 -6.95
C MET A 41 -5.69 14.70 -7.43
N SER A 42 -6.88 14.18 -7.76
CA SER A 42 -7.06 12.81 -8.24
C SER A 42 -8.37 12.67 -9.03
N THR A 43 -8.62 11.49 -9.58
CA THR A 43 -9.87 11.15 -10.27
C THR A 43 -11.05 10.98 -9.31
N ASP A 44 -10.76 10.61 -8.06
CA ASP A 44 -11.72 10.40 -6.98
C ASP A 44 -11.10 10.79 -5.63
N SER A 45 -11.96 11.03 -4.63
CA SER A 45 -11.55 11.40 -3.27
C SER A 45 -11.01 10.21 -2.47
N TYR A 46 -11.29 8.98 -2.89
CA TYR A 46 -11.01 7.72 -2.22
C TYR A 46 -11.57 7.60 -0.79
N ASN A 47 -11.28 8.54 0.10
CA ASN A 47 -11.79 8.63 1.47
C ASN A 47 -11.87 10.10 1.92
N GLU A 48 -13.06 10.66 1.91
CA GLU A 48 -13.31 12.06 2.25
C GLU A 48 -13.04 12.39 3.72
N GLY A 49 -13.28 11.42 4.62
CA GLY A 49 -13.01 11.60 6.04
C GLY A 49 -11.52 11.85 6.30
N LEU A 50 -10.64 10.99 5.73
CA LEU A 50 -9.19 11.16 5.87
C LEU A 50 -8.68 12.43 5.19
N LEU A 51 -9.27 12.86 4.07
CA LEU A 51 -8.93 14.15 3.47
C LEU A 51 -9.28 15.31 4.40
N TYR A 52 -10.46 15.29 4.99
CA TYR A 52 -10.91 16.32 5.93
C TYR A 52 -10.05 16.37 7.18
N GLU A 53 -9.79 15.24 7.82
CA GLU A 53 -8.95 15.13 9.03
C GLU A 53 -7.54 15.68 8.80
N ASN A 54 -6.99 15.51 7.60
CA ASN A 54 -5.66 15.98 7.23
C ASN A 54 -5.66 17.35 6.55
N ASN A 55 -6.82 18.01 6.46
CA ASN A 55 -6.98 19.35 5.85
C ASN A 55 -6.55 19.42 4.39
N LEU A 56 -6.87 18.36 3.64
CA LEU A 56 -6.64 18.26 2.21
C LEU A 56 -7.87 18.72 1.44
N ILE A 57 -7.70 19.75 0.63
CA ILE A 57 -8.76 20.25 -0.27
C ILE A 57 -8.78 19.42 -1.54
N PHE A 58 -9.83 18.63 -1.73
CA PHE A 58 -9.96 17.78 -2.92
C PHE A 58 -10.19 18.60 -4.19
N LYS A 59 -9.45 18.26 -5.24
CA LYS A 59 -9.61 18.78 -6.61
C LYS A 59 -9.75 17.60 -7.56
N GLN A 60 -10.95 17.40 -8.06
CA GLN A 60 -11.20 16.33 -9.02
C GLN A 60 -10.60 16.69 -10.39
N VAL A 61 -10.02 15.69 -11.06
CA VAL A 61 -9.49 15.81 -12.41
C VAL A 61 -9.79 14.54 -13.20
N THR A 62 -10.08 14.70 -14.47
CA THR A 62 -10.25 13.57 -15.38
C THR A 62 -8.89 12.90 -15.67
N SER A 63 -8.84 11.59 -15.73
CA SER A 63 -7.65 10.86 -16.20
C SER A 63 -8.02 9.55 -16.86
N GLY A 64 -7.19 9.06 -17.77
CA GLY A 64 -7.36 7.80 -18.48
C GLY A 64 -6.30 6.77 -18.11
N LYS A 65 -6.69 5.49 -18.08
CA LYS A 65 -5.80 4.37 -17.78
C LYS A 65 -5.38 3.66 -19.06
N ILE A 66 -4.14 3.83 -19.51
CA ILE A 66 -3.61 3.11 -20.68
C ILE A 66 -3.32 1.65 -20.30
N ARG A 67 -4.07 0.74 -20.91
CA ARG A 67 -3.94 -0.71 -20.73
C ARG A 67 -2.84 -1.26 -21.63
N ARG A 68 -2.11 -2.26 -21.14
CA ARG A 68 -0.98 -2.87 -21.88
C ARG A 68 -1.43 -3.91 -22.90
N SER A 69 -2.54 -4.61 -22.63
CA SER A 69 -3.05 -5.67 -23.52
C SER A 69 -3.59 -5.06 -24.81
N LEU A 70 -3.20 -5.66 -25.94
CA LEU A 70 -3.63 -5.29 -27.30
C LEU A 70 -4.92 -5.99 -27.75
N SER A 71 -5.75 -6.47 -26.82
CA SER A 71 -7.06 -6.98 -27.15
C SER A 71 -7.97 -5.87 -27.73
N LEU A 72 -8.84 -6.24 -28.66
CA LEU A 72 -9.74 -5.29 -29.33
C LEU A 72 -10.54 -4.39 -28.35
N PRO A 73 -11.13 -4.93 -27.25
CA PRO A 73 -11.77 -4.09 -26.24
C PRO A 73 -10.80 -3.08 -25.57
N ASN A 74 -9.56 -3.48 -25.31
CA ASN A 74 -8.57 -2.58 -24.69
C ASN A 74 -8.08 -1.50 -25.65
N ILE A 75 -8.00 -1.78 -26.96
CA ILE A 75 -7.67 -0.76 -27.98
C ILE A 75 -8.76 0.31 -28.00
N ILE A 76 -10.04 -0.09 -28.05
CA ILE A 76 -11.18 0.84 -28.03
C ILE A 76 -11.17 1.66 -26.74
N LEU A 77 -11.00 1.03 -25.57
CA LEU A 77 -10.94 1.72 -24.31
C LEU A 77 -9.74 2.68 -24.22
N ASN A 78 -8.57 2.30 -24.72
CA ASN A 78 -7.39 3.16 -24.77
C ASN A 78 -7.61 4.38 -25.67
N PHE A 79 -8.37 4.24 -26.77
CA PHE A 79 -8.73 5.36 -27.62
C PHE A 79 -9.55 6.41 -26.87
N PHE A 80 -10.59 6.00 -26.13
CA PHE A 80 -11.36 6.93 -25.30
C PHE A 80 -10.54 7.48 -24.12
N ASP A 81 -9.70 6.65 -23.51
CA ASP A 81 -8.86 7.07 -22.41
C ASP A 81 -7.79 8.09 -22.84
N PHE A 82 -7.37 8.09 -24.11
CA PHE A 82 -6.51 9.14 -24.67
C PHE A 82 -7.17 10.52 -24.60
N PHE A 83 -8.46 10.62 -24.98
CA PHE A 83 -9.20 11.89 -24.87
C PHE A 83 -9.39 12.31 -23.41
N LYS A 84 -9.65 11.35 -22.49
CA LYS A 84 -9.70 11.64 -21.05
C LYS A 84 -8.38 12.18 -20.54
N ILE A 85 -7.24 11.64 -20.99
CA ILE A 85 -5.91 12.12 -20.61
C ILE A 85 -5.71 13.55 -21.09
N ALA A 86 -6.08 13.88 -22.33
CA ALA A 86 -5.96 15.21 -22.89
C ALA A 86 -6.85 16.23 -22.15
N LEU A 87 -8.12 15.87 -21.90
CA LEU A 87 -9.05 16.70 -21.14
C LEU A 87 -8.51 16.92 -19.70
N GLY A 88 -8.12 15.85 -19.00
CA GLY A 88 -7.60 15.96 -17.66
C GLY A 88 -6.30 16.79 -17.58
N ALA A 89 -5.46 16.75 -18.62
CA ALA A 89 -4.28 17.62 -18.68
C ALA A 89 -4.68 19.11 -18.77
N LEU A 90 -5.69 19.45 -19.57
CA LEU A 90 -6.22 20.83 -19.66
C LEU A 90 -6.88 21.28 -18.35
N GLU A 91 -7.72 20.43 -17.75
CA GLU A 91 -8.32 20.68 -16.42
C GLU A 91 -7.22 20.93 -15.36
N ALA A 92 -6.21 20.05 -15.31
CA ALA A 92 -5.12 20.17 -14.36
C ALA A 92 -4.29 21.45 -14.58
N ILE A 93 -3.98 21.82 -15.82
CA ILE A 93 -3.26 23.07 -16.12
C ILE A 93 -4.04 24.25 -15.55
N TRP A 94 -5.36 24.32 -15.78
CA TRP A 94 -6.19 25.40 -15.27
C TRP A 94 -6.25 25.43 -13.73
N ILE A 95 -6.46 24.28 -13.10
CA ILE A 95 -6.51 24.18 -11.63
C ILE A 95 -5.15 24.54 -11.02
N VAL A 96 -4.05 23.99 -11.54
CA VAL A 96 -2.70 24.24 -11.03
C VAL A 96 -2.28 25.68 -11.27
N PHE A 97 -2.70 26.29 -12.38
CA PHE A 97 -2.47 27.72 -12.64
C PHE A 97 -3.18 28.63 -11.63
N ILE A 98 -4.45 28.31 -11.24
CA ILE A 98 -5.20 29.07 -10.23
C ILE A 98 -4.59 28.89 -8.83
N ILE A 99 -4.29 27.65 -8.44
CA ILE A 99 -3.72 27.34 -7.11
C ILE A 99 -2.30 27.89 -7.01
N TYR A 100 -1.51 27.69 -8.06
CA TYR A 100 -0.09 27.98 -8.17
C TYR A 100 0.68 27.46 -6.94
N PRO A 101 0.75 26.13 -6.76
CA PRO A 101 1.41 25.53 -5.60
C PRO A 101 2.93 25.74 -5.65
N ASP A 102 3.55 25.85 -4.48
CA ASP A 102 5.02 26.00 -4.34
C ASP A 102 5.75 24.69 -4.70
N VAL A 103 5.08 23.56 -4.53
CA VAL A 103 5.59 22.23 -4.88
C VAL A 103 4.45 21.26 -5.20
N VAL A 104 4.69 20.34 -6.12
CA VAL A 104 3.79 19.21 -6.43
C VAL A 104 4.47 17.91 -6.02
N PHE A 105 3.81 17.14 -5.15
CA PHE A 105 4.21 15.79 -4.78
C PHE A 105 3.39 14.77 -5.53
N GLY A 106 4.03 13.87 -6.28
CA GLY A 106 3.41 12.78 -7.02
C GLY A 106 3.73 11.39 -6.45
N LYS A 107 2.69 10.66 -6.03
CA LYS A 107 2.83 9.26 -5.59
C LYS A 107 2.86 8.28 -6.76
N GLY A 108 2.51 8.74 -7.95
CA GLY A 108 2.37 7.88 -9.12
C GLY A 108 0.95 7.37 -9.36
N GLY A 109 0.83 6.38 -10.24
CA GLY A 109 -0.45 5.95 -10.77
C GLY A 109 -0.95 6.85 -11.91
N PHE A 110 -1.95 6.36 -12.67
CA PHE A 110 -2.49 7.09 -13.81
C PHE A 110 -3.16 8.42 -13.42
N ALA A 111 -3.73 8.48 -12.21
CA ALA A 111 -4.42 9.66 -11.69
C ALA A 111 -3.47 10.84 -11.38
N SER A 112 -2.16 10.60 -11.20
CA SER A 112 -1.19 11.66 -10.94
C SER A 112 -0.67 12.32 -12.21
N PHE A 113 -0.85 11.70 -13.38
CA PHE A 113 -0.32 12.23 -14.63
C PHE A 113 -0.75 13.66 -14.94
N PRO A 114 -2.07 14.04 -14.87
CA PRO A 114 -2.51 15.39 -15.20
C PRO A 114 -1.83 16.47 -14.34
N ALA A 115 -1.76 16.26 -13.03
CA ALA A 115 -1.12 17.21 -12.11
C ALA A 115 0.38 17.36 -12.36
N LEU A 116 1.09 16.25 -12.57
CA LEU A 116 2.53 16.26 -12.86
C LEU A 116 2.82 16.89 -14.24
N PHE A 117 1.94 16.69 -15.22
CA PHE A 117 2.05 17.33 -16.52
C PHE A 117 1.88 18.85 -16.41
N ALA A 118 0.84 19.30 -15.68
CA ALA A 118 0.60 20.73 -15.44
C ALA A 118 1.78 21.38 -14.68
N ALA A 119 2.29 20.73 -13.62
CA ALA A 119 3.44 21.21 -12.87
C ALA A 119 4.68 21.39 -13.75
N ARG A 120 4.97 20.41 -14.62
CA ARG A 120 6.08 20.53 -15.58
C ARG A 120 5.90 21.70 -16.52
N LEU A 121 4.71 21.89 -17.09
CA LEU A 121 4.40 22.98 -18.02
C LEU A 121 4.56 24.36 -17.37
N LEU A 122 4.06 24.48 -16.13
CA LEU A 122 4.10 25.72 -15.35
C LEU A 122 5.41 25.91 -14.58
N ARG A 123 6.39 25.00 -14.76
CA ARG A 123 7.72 25.02 -14.11
C ARG A 123 7.67 24.99 -12.58
N ILE A 124 6.63 24.39 -12.02
CA ILE A 124 6.51 24.19 -10.57
C ILE A 124 7.40 23.01 -10.15
N PRO A 125 8.14 23.12 -9.04
CA PRO A 125 8.96 22.04 -8.51
C PRO A 125 8.16 20.75 -8.29
N VAL A 126 8.75 19.61 -8.65
CA VAL A 126 8.10 18.29 -8.52
C VAL A 126 8.96 17.37 -7.67
N VAL A 127 8.33 16.73 -6.68
CA VAL A 127 8.86 15.60 -5.93
C VAL A 127 8.02 14.38 -6.28
N ILE A 128 8.64 13.23 -6.51
CA ILE A 128 7.91 11.97 -6.72
C ILE A 128 8.34 10.91 -5.73
N HIS A 129 7.44 9.96 -5.49
CA HIS A 129 7.73 8.76 -4.73
C HIS A 129 7.35 7.51 -5.51
N GLU A 130 8.30 6.56 -5.60
CA GLU A 130 8.09 5.25 -6.20
C GLU A 130 8.03 4.15 -5.14
N SER A 131 6.95 3.39 -5.14
CA SER A 131 6.71 2.34 -4.15
C SER A 131 7.13 0.94 -4.57
N ASP A 132 7.39 0.73 -5.85
CA ASP A 132 7.70 -0.58 -6.40
C ASP A 132 9.18 -0.68 -6.83
N THR A 133 9.69 -1.90 -6.91
CA THR A 133 11.05 -2.17 -7.44
C THR A 133 11.20 -1.79 -8.91
N SER A 134 10.10 -1.86 -9.67
CA SER A 134 10.03 -1.44 -11.07
C SER A 134 9.08 -0.25 -11.18
N PRO A 135 9.55 0.92 -11.63
CA PRO A 135 8.74 2.12 -11.59
C PRO A 135 7.54 2.08 -12.53
N GLY A 136 6.43 2.64 -12.06
CA GLY A 136 5.27 2.90 -12.89
C GLY A 136 5.60 3.87 -14.02
N LYS A 137 4.89 3.76 -15.17
CA LYS A 137 5.14 4.61 -16.35
C LYS A 137 5.12 6.11 -16.04
N VAL A 138 4.20 6.55 -15.19
CA VAL A 138 4.07 7.96 -14.81
C VAL A 138 5.27 8.43 -14.00
N ASN A 139 5.70 7.66 -12.99
CA ASN A 139 6.88 7.98 -12.20
C ASN A 139 8.17 7.90 -13.00
N PHE A 140 8.30 6.91 -13.91
CA PHE A 140 9.45 6.82 -14.80
C PHE A 140 9.56 8.06 -15.73
N TRP A 141 8.42 8.54 -16.23
CA TRP A 141 8.38 9.76 -17.03
C TRP A 141 8.68 11.01 -16.17
N ALA A 142 8.04 11.12 -14.99
CA ALA A 142 8.21 12.27 -14.10
C ALA A 142 9.63 12.35 -13.52
N GLY A 143 10.30 11.22 -13.30
CA GLY A 143 11.69 11.16 -12.84
C GLY A 143 12.68 11.90 -13.71
N LYS A 144 12.37 12.10 -15.02
CA LYS A 144 13.23 12.86 -15.95
C LYS A 144 13.32 14.34 -15.60
N PHE A 145 12.30 14.90 -14.94
CA PHE A 145 12.25 16.33 -14.60
C PHE A 145 11.99 16.61 -13.11
N ALA A 146 11.65 15.61 -12.32
CA ALA A 146 11.49 15.77 -10.88
C ALA A 146 12.76 16.36 -10.24
N GLN A 147 12.59 17.23 -9.26
CA GLN A 147 13.66 17.82 -8.48
C GLN A 147 14.23 16.81 -7.49
N LYS A 148 13.35 16.02 -6.86
CA LYS A 148 13.72 14.95 -5.96
C LYS A 148 12.84 13.72 -6.19
N ILE A 149 13.43 12.56 -5.93
CA ILE A 149 12.82 11.25 -6.16
C ILE A 149 13.05 10.41 -4.91
N ALA A 150 11.98 10.08 -4.21
CA ALA A 150 11.98 9.14 -3.10
C ALA A 150 11.64 7.74 -3.62
N ILE A 151 12.32 6.72 -3.12
CA ILE A 151 12.10 5.32 -3.51
C ILE A 151 11.91 4.41 -2.30
N SER A 152 11.05 3.40 -2.45
CA SER A 152 10.78 2.41 -1.40
C SER A 152 11.73 1.22 -1.42
N TYR A 153 12.31 0.93 -2.56
CA TYR A 153 13.27 -0.18 -2.73
C TYR A 153 14.59 0.33 -3.32
N PRO A 154 15.74 -0.04 -2.79
CA PRO A 154 17.05 0.31 -3.37
C PRO A 154 17.18 -0.09 -4.84
N ASP A 155 16.56 -1.22 -5.22
CA ASP A 155 16.59 -1.76 -6.59
C ASP A 155 15.99 -0.80 -7.64
N SER A 156 15.09 0.10 -7.25
CA SER A 156 14.48 1.07 -8.16
C SER A 156 15.40 2.26 -8.48
N ALA A 157 16.47 2.46 -7.70
CA ALA A 157 17.42 3.57 -7.94
C ALA A 157 18.04 3.54 -9.35
N LYS A 158 18.26 2.36 -9.94
CA LYS A 158 18.83 2.20 -11.30
C LYS A 158 18.00 2.83 -12.41
N PHE A 159 16.73 3.12 -12.17
CA PHE A 159 15.81 3.72 -13.14
C PHE A 159 15.78 5.25 -13.09
N PHE A 160 16.44 5.85 -12.12
CA PHE A 160 16.37 7.28 -11.84
C PHE A 160 17.75 7.93 -11.72
N PRO A 161 17.87 9.25 -11.94
CA PRO A 161 19.14 9.96 -11.78
C PRO A 161 19.66 9.90 -10.34
N ALA A 162 20.88 9.39 -10.12
CA ALA A 162 21.46 9.16 -8.79
C ALA A 162 21.50 10.43 -7.91
N GLY A 163 21.85 11.60 -8.47
CA GLY A 163 21.94 12.86 -7.70
C GLY A 163 20.61 13.43 -7.19
N LYS A 164 19.48 12.85 -7.59
CA LYS A 164 18.13 13.29 -7.21
C LYS A 164 17.33 12.23 -6.48
N THR A 165 17.88 11.02 -6.34
CA THR A 165 17.18 9.84 -5.82
C THR A 165 17.65 9.50 -4.43
N ALA A 166 16.72 9.32 -3.50
CA ALA A 166 16.96 8.91 -2.12
C ALA A 166 16.11 7.71 -1.73
N TYR A 167 16.73 6.72 -1.06
CA TYR A 167 16.01 5.60 -0.46
C TYR A 167 15.38 6.04 0.86
N THR A 168 14.07 6.23 0.85
CA THR A 168 13.28 6.67 2.01
C THR A 168 12.44 5.56 2.62
N GLY A 169 12.16 4.48 1.89
CA GLY A 169 11.10 3.56 2.23
C GLY A 169 9.73 4.06 1.76
N ASN A 170 8.67 3.34 2.11
CA ASN A 170 7.30 3.71 1.77
C ASN A 170 6.61 4.43 2.95
N PRO A 171 5.98 5.58 2.73
CA PRO A 171 5.23 6.26 3.78
C PRO A 171 4.07 5.41 4.31
N ILE A 172 4.03 5.24 5.61
CA ILE A 172 2.98 4.52 6.33
C ILE A 172 2.31 5.51 7.30
N ARG A 173 0.98 5.48 7.39
CA ARG A 173 0.23 6.28 8.37
C ARG A 173 0.69 5.93 9.79
N LYS A 174 0.89 6.94 10.62
CA LYS A 174 1.36 6.79 12.00
C LYS A 174 0.51 5.79 12.80
N GLU A 175 -0.81 5.86 12.63
CA GLU A 175 -1.76 4.98 13.29
C GLU A 175 -1.58 3.49 12.93
N ILE A 176 -1.21 3.17 11.68
CA ILE A 176 -1.04 1.79 11.21
C ILE A 176 0.36 1.25 11.50
N ALA A 177 1.37 2.14 11.61
CA ALA A 177 2.77 1.75 11.75
C ALA A 177 3.06 0.92 13.01
N GLU A 178 2.19 1.00 14.02
CA GLU A 178 2.34 0.26 15.29
C GLU A 178 1.22 -0.75 15.49
N SER A 179 1.60 -2.02 15.69
CA SER A 179 0.68 -3.08 16.11
C SER A 179 0.31 -2.94 17.59
N LEU A 180 -0.88 -3.40 17.98
CA LEU A 180 -1.36 -3.41 19.36
C LEU A 180 -1.49 -4.86 19.85
N SER A 181 -0.54 -5.31 20.70
CA SER A 181 -0.56 -6.68 21.23
C SER A 181 -1.33 -6.78 22.56
N ILE A 182 -1.33 -5.70 23.35
CA ILE A 182 -2.01 -5.69 24.67
C ILE A 182 -3.52 -5.68 24.44
N GLY A 183 -4.21 -6.68 25.02
CA GLY A 183 -5.66 -6.85 24.90
C GLY A 183 -6.14 -7.33 23.52
N ALA A 184 -5.25 -7.62 22.58
CA ALA A 184 -5.62 -8.00 21.22
C ALA A 184 -6.39 -9.34 21.15
N HIS A 185 -5.99 -10.33 21.95
CA HIS A 185 -6.65 -11.63 22.00
C HIS A 185 -8.08 -11.51 22.56
N GLU A 186 -8.26 -10.75 23.62
CA GLU A 186 -9.57 -10.50 24.22
C GLU A 186 -10.48 -9.71 23.27
N TYR A 187 -9.93 -8.65 22.66
CA TYR A 187 -10.66 -7.79 21.72
C TYR A 187 -11.16 -8.58 20.49
N LEU A 188 -10.32 -9.46 19.96
CA LEU A 188 -10.64 -10.27 18.79
C LEU A 188 -11.31 -11.61 19.15
N HIS A 189 -11.57 -11.87 20.43
CA HIS A 189 -12.12 -13.14 20.93
C HIS A 189 -11.30 -14.35 20.45
N LEU A 190 -9.97 -14.29 20.62
CA LEU A 190 -9.03 -15.34 20.26
C LEU A 190 -8.72 -16.27 21.45
N GLU A 191 -8.47 -17.53 21.17
CA GLU A 191 -8.06 -18.51 22.17
C GLU A 191 -6.63 -18.28 22.64
N GLY A 192 -6.39 -18.30 23.95
CA GLY A 192 -5.06 -18.19 24.50
C GLY A 192 -4.18 -19.43 24.18
N GLY A 193 -2.94 -19.21 23.77
CA GLY A 193 -1.99 -20.28 23.49
C GLY A 193 -2.15 -20.97 22.14
N VAL A 194 -3.09 -20.55 21.29
CA VAL A 194 -3.23 -21.00 19.91
C VAL A 194 -2.58 -19.97 18.98
N PRO A 195 -1.60 -20.36 18.12
CA PRO A 195 -0.97 -19.42 17.21
C PRO A 195 -1.94 -18.79 16.22
N THR A 196 -1.73 -17.52 15.92
CA THR A 196 -2.66 -16.71 15.11
C THR A 196 -2.05 -16.37 13.77
N ILE A 197 -2.77 -16.64 12.68
CA ILE A 197 -2.42 -16.29 11.30
C ILE A 197 -3.29 -15.10 10.88
N PHE A 198 -2.65 -14.04 10.39
CA PHE A 198 -3.33 -12.88 9.86
C PHE A 198 -3.22 -12.82 8.34
N ILE A 199 -4.35 -12.85 7.62
CA ILE A 199 -4.40 -12.92 6.16
C ILE A 199 -4.97 -11.62 5.59
N LEU A 200 -4.20 -10.97 4.72
CA LEU A 200 -4.51 -9.70 4.09
C LEU A 200 -4.64 -9.85 2.57
N GLY A 201 -5.87 -9.91 2.07
CA GLY A 201 -6.17 -9.95 0.64
C GLY A 201 -6.08 -8.58 -0.07
N GLY A 202 -5.85 -7.48 0.70
CA GLY A 202 -5.97 -6.12 0.18
C GLY A 202 -7.42 -5.62 0.11
N SER A 203 -7.64 -4.35 -0.29
CA SER A 203 -8.95 -3.69 -0.28
C SER A 203 -9.99 -4.32 -1.23
N THR A 204 -9.54 -4.95 -2.30
CA THR A 204 -10.41 -5.64 -3.28
C THR A 204 -10.52 -7.15 -3.03
N GLY A 205 -9.78 -7.66 -2.04
CA GLY A 205 -9.64 -9.08 -1.77
C GLY A 205 -8.65 -9.76 -2.72
N ALA A 206 -8.27 -10.99 -2.38
CA ALA A 206 -7.40 -11.84 -3.18
C ALA A 206 -8.12 -13.17 -3.41
N GLN A 207 -8.95 -13.25 -4.44
CA GLN A 207 -9.84 -14.40 -4.67
C GLN A 207 -9.10 -15.73 -4.61
N ARG A 208 -7.94 -15.85 -5.28
CA ARG A 208 -7.15 -17.09 -5.26
C ARG A 208 -6.65 -17.46 -3.87
N ILE A 209 -6.25 -16.48 -3.05
CA ILE A 209 -5.87 -16.73 -1.64
C ILE A 209 -7.11 -17.19 -0.86
N ASN A 210 -8.24 -16.48 -1.02
CA ASN A 210 -9.49 -16.83 -0.35
C ASN A 210 -9.91 -18.28 -0.63
N GLU A 211 -9.87 -18.71 -1.90
CA GLU A 211 -10.21 -20.08 -2.32
C GLU A 211 -9.31 -21.13 -1.62
N VAL A 212 -8.00 -20.93 -1.66
CA VAL A 212 -7.05 -21.88 -1.07
C VAL A 212 -7.17 -21.93 0.45
N ILE A 213 -7.41 -20.79 1.10
CA ILE A 213 -7.65 -20.73 2.55
C ILE A 213 -8.90 -21.54 2.92
N VAL A 214 -10.01 -21.38 2.18
CA VAL A 214 -11.24 -22.15 2.44
C VAL A 214 -11.02 -23.65 2.33
N ASP A 215 -10.31 -24.09 1.30
CA ASP A 215 -9.98 -25.51 1.09
C ASP A 215 -9.07 -26.06 2.22
N ALA A 216 -8.23 -25.20 2.80
CA ALA A 216 -7.32 -25.54 3.89
C ALA A 216 -7.96 -25.42 5.30
N LEU A 217 -9.12 -24.77 5.43
CA LEU A 217 -9.72 -24.42 6.74
C LEU A 217 -9.84 -25.60 7.73
N PRO A 218 -10.35 -26.79 7.35
CA PRO A 218 -10.53 -27.89 8.31
C PRO A 218 -9.21 -28.29 9.00
N GLU A 219 -8.11 -28.28 8.27
CA GLU A 219 -6.80 -28.60 8.80
C GLU A 219 -6.21 -27.40 9.57
N LEU A 220 -6.30 -26.19 9.04
CA LEU A 220 -5.76 -24.99 9.67
C LEU A 220 -6.39 -24.71 11.03
N VAL A 221 -7.74 -24.76 11.17
CA VAL A 221 -8.40 -24.45 12.44
C VAL A 221 -8.15 -25.50 13.52
N SER A 222 -7.69 -26.70 13.17
CA SER A 222 -7.28 -27.71 14.15
C SER A 222 -6.05 -27.30 14.95
N ARG A 223 -5.18 -26.46 14.37
CA ARG A 223 -3.88 -26.06 14.92
C ARG A 223 -3.72 -24.56 15.15
N TYR A 224 -4.41 -23.75 14.37
CA TYR A 224 -4.26 -22.31 14.29
C TYR A 224 -5.59 -21.59 14.41
N GLN A 225 -5.55 -20.32 14.76
CA GLN A 225 -6.67 -19.41 14.55
C GLN A 225 -6.32 -18.37 13.48
N ILE A 226 -7.35 -17.91 12.75
CA ILE A 226 -7.16 -17.20 11.51
C ILE A 226 -8.01 -15.93 11.52
N ILE A 227 -7.38 -14.79 11.34
CA ILE A 227 -8.02 -13.50 11.07
C ILE A 227 -7.86 -13.25 9.58
N HIS A 228 -8.94 -13.10 8.82
CA HIS A 228 -8.88 -13.05 7.36
C HIS A 228 -9.65 -11.86 6.79
N GLN A 229 -8.95 -10.87 6.24
CA GLN A 229 -9.58 -9.82 5.45
C GLN A 229 -9.84 -10.31 4.03
N THR A 230 -11.08 -10.70 3.76
CA THR A 230 -11.50 -11.37 2.51
C THR A 230 -11.82 -10.39 1.38
N GLY A 231 -12.10 -9.13 1.71
CA GLY A 231 -12.60 -8.10 0.80
C GLY A 231 -14.13 -8.02 0.77
N LYS A 232 -14.66 -6.81 0.60
CA LYS A 232 -16.10 -6.51 0.65
C LYS A 232 -16.97 -7.38 -0.26
N ASN A 233 -16.45 -7.75 -1.42
CA ASN A 233 -17.20 -8.55 -2.39
C ASN A 233 -17.22 -10.05 -2.07
N ASN A 234 -16.33 -10.52 -1.20
CA ASN A 234 -16.13 -11.94 -0.93
C ASN A 234 -16.67 -12.38 0.44
N ILE A 235 -16.89 -11.45 1.37
CA ILE A 235 -17.20 -11.78 2.77
C ILE A 235 -18.38 -12.76 2.90
N LYS A 236 -19.48 -12.51 2.20
CA LYS A 236 -20.68 -13.34 2.28
C LYS A 236 -20.41 -14.78 1.82
N ILE A 237 -19.73 -14.95 0.68
CA ILE A 237 -19.36 -16.28 0.17
C ILE A 237 -18.42 -16.98 1.15
N MET A 238 -17.47 -16.25 1.74
CA MET A 238 -16.51 -16.80 2.69
C MET A 238 -17.19 -17.28 3.99
N GLU A 239 -18.18 -16.55 4.50
CA GLU A 239 -18.98 -16.95 5.66
C GLU A 239 -19.84 -18.17 5.37
N GLU A 240 -20.58 -18.17 4.25
CA GLU A 240 -21.41 -19.30 3.82
C GLU A 240 -20.55 -20.56 3.61
N THR A 241 -19.39 -20.43 2.97
CA THR A 241 -18.50 -21.58 2.73
C THR A 241 -17.86 -22.08 4.02
N ARG A 242 -17.43 -21.18 4.93
CA ARG A 242 -16.99 -21.56 6.28
C ARG A 242 -18.04 -22.41 6.97
N ASP A 243 -19.30 -21.98 6.95
CA ASP A 243 -20.41 -22.65 7.65
C ASP A 243 -20.64 -24.06 7.13
N VAL A 244 -20.44 -24.29 5.84
CA VAL A 244 -20.52 -25.62 5.22
C VAL A 244 -19.28 -26.46 5.54
N VAL A 245 -18.09 -25.92 5.29
CA VAL A 245 -16.81 -26.66 5.42
C VAL A 245 -16.51 -27.01 6.88
N LEU A 246 -16.89 -26.14 7.82
CA LEU A 246 -16.67 -26.33 9.25
C LEU A 246 -17.95 -26.70 10.02
N GLN A 247 -18.99 -27.23 9.38
CA GLN A 247 -20.31 -27.47 9.98
C GLN A 247 -20.25 -28.30 11.29
N ASN A 248 -19.40 -29.30 11.35
CA ASN A 248 -19.23 -30.17 12.51
C ASN A 248 -17.83 -30.03 13.16
N ASN A 249 -17.09 -29.00 12.85
CA ASN A 249 -15.76 -28.80 13.37
C ASN A 249 -15.82 -28.09 14.73
N PRO A 250 -15.27 -28.67 15.82
CA PRO A 250 -15.28 -28.04 17.15
C PRO A 250 -14.49 -26.72 17.23
N HIS A 251 -13.63 -26.45 16.25
CA HIS A 251 -12.79 -25.26 16.18
C HIS A 251 -13.27 -24.22 15.15
N LYS A 252 -14.56 -24.28 14.75
CA LYS A 252 -15.14 -23.36 13.75
C LYS A 252 -14.89 -21.89 14.10
N ASP A 253 -14.95 -21.53 15.37
CA ASP A 253 -14.80 -20.14 15.84
C ASP A 253 -13.37 -19.61 15.75
N ARG A 254 -12.39 -20.46 15.44
CA ARG A 254 -11.00 -20.03 15.17
C ARG A 254 -10.83 -19.35 13.80
N TYR A 255 -11.79 -19.42 12.90
CA TYR A 255 -11.78 -18.69 11.65
C TYR A 255 -12.66 -17.45 11.73
N LYS A 256 -12.05 -16.28 11.59
CA LYS A 256 -12.69 -14.96 11.70
C LYS A 256 -12.52 -14.18 10.40
N PRO A 257 -13.49 -14.27 9.47
CA PRO A 257 -13.49 -13.49 8.24
C PRO A 257 -13.97 -12.06 8.49
N PHE A 258 -13.36 -11.09 7.81
CA PHE A 258 -13.74 -9.68 7.79
C PHE A 258 -13.83 -9.20 6.34
N ASP A 259 -14.77 -8.32 6.04
CA ASP A 259 -14.86 -7.65 4.75
C ASP A 259 -13.73 -6.63 4.58
N TYR A 260 -13.57 -5.78 5.57
CA TYR A 260 -12.54 -4.76 5.68
C TYR A 260 -12.20 -4.52 7.16
N LEU A 261 -10.94 -4.35 7.47
CA LEU A 261 -10.47 -4.04 8.81
C LEU A 261 -10.23 -2.53 8.92
N ASP A 262 -10.90 -1.88 9.87
CA ASP A 262 -10.57 -0.52 10.26
C ASP A 262 -9.19 -0.43 10.93
N VAL A 263 -8.77 0.77 11.29
CA VAL A 263 -7.45 1.01 11.90
C VAL A 263 -7.24 0.20 13.17
N LEU A 264 -8.24 0.16 14.06
CA LEU A 264 -8.13 -0.56 15.33
C LEU A 264 -8.06 -2.06 15.12
N ASN A 265 -8.99 -2.62 14.32
CA ASN A 265 -8.99 -4.04 13.98
C ASN A 265 -7.69 -4.46 13.27
N MET A 266 -7.16 -3.64 12.36
CA MET A 266 -5.89 -3.89 11.69
C MET A 266 -4.72 -3.98 12.68
N ARG A 267 -4.61 -3.02 13.60
CA ARG A 267 -3.55 -2.97 14.62
C ARG A 267 -3.63 -4.11 15.62
N MET A 268 -4.85 -4.45 16.06
CA MET A 268 -5.10 -5.58 16.98
C MET A 268 -4.80 -6.91 16.29
N SER A 269 -5.21 -7.09 15.03
CA SER A 269 -4.91 -8.29 14.24
C SER A 269 -3.40 -8.47 14.02
N ALA A 270 -2.70 -7.38 13.67
CA ALA A 270 -1.24 -7.39 13.57
C ALA A 270 -0.59 -7.70 14.92
N GLY A 271 -1.11 -7.15 16.02
CA GLY A 271 -0.59 -7.38 17.38
C GLY A 271 -0.75 -8.83 17.86
N ALA A 272 -1.89 -9.45 17.56
CA ALA A 272 -2.20 -10.83 17.92
C ALA A 272 -1.50 -11.87 17.02
N SER A 273 -1.08 -11.49 15.81
CA SER A 273 -0.59 -12.47 14.84
C SER A 273 0.83 -12.96 15.11
N ASP A 274 1.06 -14.25 14.87
CA ASP A 274 2.37 -14.89 14.80
C ASP A 274 2.94 -14.92 13.39
N LEU A 275 2.06 -14.92 12.38
CA LEU A 275 2.41 -14.97 10.96
C LEU A 275 1.43 -14.13 10.15
N VAL A 276 1.93 -13.40 9.15
CA VAL A 276 1.09 -12.64 8.22
C VAL A 276 1.19 -13.22 6.82
N ILE A 277 0.05 -13.39 6.14
CA ILE A 277 -0.01 -13.80 4.73
C ILE A 277 -0.58 -12.64 3.92
N SER A 278 0.11 -12.20 2.86
CA SER A 278 -0.33 -11.04 2.08
C SER A 278 0.13 -11.09 0.62
N ARG A 279 -0.47 -10.20 -0.19
CA ARG A 279 0.05 -9.82 -1.51
C ARG A 279 1.30 -8.94 -1.40
N ALA A 280 2.08 -8.85 -2.49
CA ALA A 280 3.32 -8.09 -2.54
C ALA A 280 3.12 -6.61 -2.94
N GLY A 281 2.08 -5.97 -2.42
CA GLY A 281 1.83 -4.54 -2.56
C GLY A 281 2.48 -3.72 -1.43
N SER A 282 1.95 -2.50 -1.21
CA SER A 282 2.41 -1.61 -0.14
C SER A 282 2.25 -2.18 1.28
N THR A 283 1.40 -3.19 1.48
CA THR A 283 1.20 -3.90 2.74
C THR A 283 2.50 -4.57 3.26
N ILE A 284 3.46 -4.90 2.38
CA ILE A 284 4.78 -5.36 2.80
C ILE A 284 5.43 -4.39 3.81
N PHE A 285 5.30 -3.09 3.59
CA PHE A 285 5.90 -2.08 4.47
C PHE A 285 5.17 -1.97 5.81
N GLU A 286 3.85 -2.21 5.83
CA GLU A 286 3.06 -2.30 7.05
C GLU A 286 3.48 -3.54 7.87
N ILE A 287 3.58 -4.70 7.23
CA ILE A 287 4.08 -5.95 7.85
C ILE A 287 5.48 -5.75 8.43
N ALA A 288 6.37 -5.12 7.68
CA ALA A 288 7.72 -4.79 8.14
C ALA A 288 7.70 -3.88 9.37
N SER A 289 6.81 -2.88 9.41
CA SER A 289 6.67 -1.97 10.57
C SER A 289 6.11 -2.67 11.81
N TRP A 290 5.28 -3.70 11.62
CA TRP A 290 4.77 -4.56 12.70
C TRP A 290 5.79 -5.61 13.16
N LYS A 291 6.92 -5.74 12.46
CA LYS A 291 8.00 -6.73 12.75
C LYS A 291 7.47 -8.16 12.71
N LYS A 292 6.69 -8.51 11.69
CA LYS A 292 6.07 -9.83 11.59
C LYS A 292 6.74 -10.68 10.53
N ALA A 293 6.93 -11.97 10.84
CA ALA A 293 7.23 -12.98 9.84
C ALA A 293 6.06 -13.09 8.85
N SER A 294 6.36 -13.36 7.59
CA SER A 294 5.31 -13.36 6.58
C SER A 294 5.52 -14.34 5.43
N ILE A 295 4.40 -14.79 4.84
CA ILE A 295 4.36 -15.45 3.53
C ILE A 295 3.78 -14.45 2.54
N ILE A 296 4.55 -14.10 1.52
CA ILE A 296 4.15 -13.14 0.50
C ILE A 296 3.78 -13.87 -0.79
N ILE A 297 2.55 -13.65 -1.25
CA ILE A 297 1.97 -14.28 -2.45
C ILE A 297 1.80 -13.19 -3.52
N PRO A 298 2.78 -13.00 -4.43
CA PRO A 298 2.71 -11.95 -5.44
C PRO A 298 1.61 -12.21 -6.47
N ILE A 299 1.02 -11.14 -6.99
CA ILE A 299 0.09 -11.22 -8.14
C ILE A 299 0.91 -11.55 -9.40
N PRO A 300 0.48 -12.51 -10.24
CA PRO A 300 1.14 -12.84 -11.51
C PRO A 300 1.10 -11.66 -12.51
N GLU A 301 2.13 -11.56 -13.36
CA GLU A 301 2.23 -10.49 -14.38
C GLU A 301 1.04 -10.46 -15.33
N GLU A 302 0.49 -11.62 -15.66
CA GLU A 302 -0.65 -11.75 -16.59
C GLU A 302 -1.92 -11.09 -16.05
N THR A 303 -2.05 -11.02 -14.71
CA THR A 303 -3.26 -10.49 -14.04
C THR A 303 -3.14 -9.01 -13.75
N SER A 304 -1.98 -8.52 -13.32
CA SER A 304 -1.80 -7.13 -12.90
C SER A 304 -0.32 -6.72 -12.96
N HIS A 305 0.08 -5.70 -12.18
CA HIS A 305 1.49 -5.34 -12.02
C HIS A 305 2.31 -6.51 -11.49
N ASP A 306 3.52 -6.65 -12.01
CA ASP A 306 4.47 -7.61 -11.50
C ASP A 306 4.92 -7.25 -10.07
N GLN A 307 4.28 -7.88 -9.09
CA GLN A 307 4.66 -7.76 -7.69
C GLN A 307 5.77 -8.74 -7.29
N ARG A 308 6.18 -9.63 -8.20
CA ARG A 308 7.20 -10.64 -7.92
C ARG A 308 8.52 -9.98 -7.50
N ALA A 309 8.92 -8.92 -8.19
CA ALA A 309 10.15 -8.20 -7.86
C ALA A 309 10.11 -7.60 -6.46
N ASN A 310 8.95 -7.08 -6.01
CA ASN A 310 8.74 -6.59 -4.64
C ASN A 310 8.87 -7.72 -3.61
N ALA A 311 8.16 -8.86 -3.87
CA ALA A 311 8.21 -10.03 -2.99
C ALA A 311 9.65 -10.54 -2.82
N TYR A 312 10.37 -10.73 -3.94
CA TYR A 312 11.75 -11.21 -3.88
C TYR A 312 12.74 -10.18 -3.31
N ALA A 313 12.48 -8.88 -3.42
CA ALA A 313 13.30 -7.88 -2.74
C ALA A 313 13.15 -7.99 -1.22
N TYR A 314 11.93 -8.25 -0.73
CA TYR A 314 11.65 -8.44 0.69
C TYR A 314 12.20 -9.79 1.21
N ALA A 315 12.10 -10.86 0.39
CA ALA A 315 12.68 -12.16 0.72
C ALA A 315 14.22 -12.13 0.77
N ARG A 316 14.88 -11.38 -0.13
CA ARG A 316 16.35 -11.20 -0.06
C ARG A 316 16.81 -10.48 1.21
N ALA A 317 15.93 -9.68 1.82
CA ALA A 317 16.18 -9.12 3.14
C ALA A 317 16.01 -10.15 4.28
N GLY A 318 15.52 -11.35 3.99
CA GLY A 318 15.25 -12.41 4.97
C GLY A 318 13.93 -12.24 5.73
N ALA A 319 13.05 -11.36 5.30
CA ALA A 319 11.85 -10.96 6.05
C ALA A 319 10.58 -11.74 5.69
N CYS A 320 10.60 -12.54 4.64
CA CYS A 320 9.45 -13.35 4.21
C CYS A 320 9.85 -14.58 3.42
N GLU A 321 8.95 -15.57 3.40
CA GLU A 321 8.91 -16.59 2.36
C GLU A 321 8.03 -16.12 1.20
N VAL A 322 8.40 -16.51 -0.04
CA VAL A 322 7.64 -16.18 -1.25
C VAL A 322 6.97 -17.43 -1.80
N LEU A 323 5.65 -17.41 -1.82
CA LEU A 323 4.85 -18.45 -2.44
C LEU A 323 4.19 -17.93 -3.71
N GLU A 324 4.69 -18.30 -4.88
CA GLU A 324 4.10 -17.89 -6.15
C GLU A 324 2.70 -18.48 -6.33
N GLU A 325 1.75 -17.68 -6.83
CA GLU A 325 0.34 -18.06 -6.96
C GLU A 325 0.14 -19.35 -7.78
N LYS A 326 0.98 -19.62 -8.78
CA LYS A 326 0.94 -20.87 -9.56
C LYS A 326 1.22 -22.14 -8.74
N ASN A 327 1.95 -21.99 -7.63
CA ASN A 327 2.29 -23.08 -6.71
C ASN A 327 1.38 -23.09 -5.46
N LEU A 328 0.44 -22.14 -5.37
CA LEU A 328 -0.45 -21.99 -4.22
C LEU A 328 -1.51 -23.10 -4.22
N THR A 329 -1.29 -24.10 -3.38
CA THR A 329 -2.25 -25.18 -3.05
C THR A 329 -2.44 -25.27 -1.54
N PRO A 330 -3.55 -25.86 -1.03
CA PRO A 330 -3.76 -26.04 0.41
C PRO A 330 -2.57 -26.70 1.11
N HIS A 331 -2.06 -27.80 0.58
CA HIS A 331 -0.93 -28.53 1.19
C HIS A 331 0.37 -27.71 1.24
N VAL A 332 0.72 -27.02 0.17
CA VAL A 332 1.92 -26.19 0.13
C VAL A 332 1.79 -25.05 1.13
N LEU A 333 0.64 -24.38 1.16
CA LEU A 333 0.39 -23.28 2.09
C LEU A 333 0.48 -23.73 3.56
N ILE A 334 -0.16 -24.87 3.89
CA ILE A 334 -0.11 -25.44 5.24
C ILE A 334 1.33 -25.79 5.62
N SER A 335 2.09 -26.43 4.71
CA SER A 335 3.49 -26.79 4.94
C SER A 335 4.36 -25.57 5.25
N GLU A 336 4.20 -24.45 4.51
CA GLU A 336 4.94 -23.22 4.74
C GLU A 336 4.53 -22.55 6.06
N ILE A 337 3.24 -22.55 6.40
CA ILE A 337 2.75 -22.07 7.69
C ILE A 337 3.37 -22.88 8.84
N ASP A 338 3.33 -24.20 8.75
CA ASP A 338 3.90 -25.09 9.75
C ASP A 338 5.41 -24.88 9.93
N HIS A 339 6.13 -24.77 8.80
CA HIS A 339 7.55 -24.52 8.80
C HIS A 339 7.92 -23.27 9.60
N ILE A 340 7.23 -22.15 9.36
CA ILE A 340 7.54 -20.88 10.03
C ILE A 340 7.06 -20.88 11.49
N ILE A 341 5.83 -21.33 11.76
CA ILE A 341 5.26 -21.23 13.12
C ILE A 341 5.95 -22.20 14.07
N GLN A 342 6.27 -23.43 13.65
CA GLN A 342 6.91 -24.44 14.48
C GLN A 342 8.41 -24.17 14.68
N ASN A 343 9.07 -23.45 13.76
CA ASN A 343 10.46 -23.05 13.87
C ASN A 343 10.60 -21.64 14.45
N LYS A 344 10.61 -21.54 15.76
CA LYS A 344 10.72 -20.26 16.48
C LYS A 344 11.96 -19.46 16.09
N GLU A 345 13.09 -20.14 15.85
CA GLU A 345 14.37 -19.48 15.51
C GLU A 345 14.25 -18.82 14.14
N GLU A 346 13.71 -19.53 13.14
CA GLU A 346 13.50 -19.01 11.80
C GLU A 346 12.52 -17.83 11.80
N ARG A 347 11.40 -17.98 12.49
CA ARG A 347 10.41 -16.91 12.65
C ARG A 347 11.04 -15.65 13.25
N GLN A 348 11.83 -15.77 14.31
CA GLN A 348 12.52 -14.64 14.93
C GLN A 348 13.54 -13.98 13.98
N LYS A 349 14.26 -14.75 13.16
CA LYS A 349 15.14 -14.18 12.12
C LYS A 349 14.34 -13.34 11.12
N MET A 350 13.20 -13.84 10.66
CA MET A 350 12.32 -13.11 9.76
C MET A 350 11.77 -11.83 10.42
N GLU A 351 11.36 -11.87 11.67
CA GLU A 351 10.87 -10.71 12.43
C GLU A 351 11.95 -9.62 12.56
N HIS A 352 13.20 -9.99 12.88
CA HIS A 352 14.33 -9.05 12.94
C HIS A 352 14.65 -8.47 11.54
N ALA A 353 14.59 -9.30 10.51
CA ALA A 353 14.82 -8.83 9.14
C ALA A 353 13.72 -7.87 8.67
N ALA A 354 12.47 -8.14 9.04
CA ALA A 354 11.33 -7.23 8.79
C ALA A 354 11.53 -5.88 9.49
N GLU A 355 11.95 -5.89 10.76
CA GLU A 355 12.30 -4.66 11.49
C GLU A 355 13.41 -3.86 10.81
N ALA A 356 14.48 -4.53 10.38
CA ALA A 356 15.60 -3.90 9.67
C ALA A 356 15.20 -3.33 8.29
N PHE A 357 14.24 -3.96 7.62
CA PHE A 357 13.69 -3.47 6.35
C PHE A 357 12.79 -2.25 6.51
N SER A 358 12.14 -2.09 7.67
CA SER A 358 11.19 -1.02 7.93
C SER A 358 11.88 0.35 8.00
N ARG A 359 11.31 1.33 7.29
CA ARG A 359 11.70 2.75 7.32
C ARG A 359 10.53 3.57 7.88
N ARG A 360 10.43 3.62 9.21
CA ARG A 360 9.34 4.29 9.92
C ARG A 360 9.33 5.80 9.73
N ASP A 361 10.48 6.39 9.43
CA ASP A 361 10.69 7.82 9.18
C ASP A 361 10.40 8.27 7.74
N SER A 362 10.03 7.35 6.86
CA SER A 362 9.82 7.60 5.44
C SER A 362 8.90 8.81 5.14
N ALA A 363 7.74 8.86 5.78
CA ALA A 363 6.79 9.96 5.58
C ALA A 363 7.38 11.30 6.02
N ARG A 364 8.12 11.33 7.13
CA ARG A 364 8.78 12.51 7.67
C ARG A 364 9.90 13.01 6.75
N LEU A 365 10.79 12.12 6.31
CA LEU A 365 11.88 12.48 5.39
C LEU A 365 11.36 13.10 4.09
N ILE A 366 10.29 12.53 3.54
CA ILE A 366 9.66 13.07 2.32
C ILE A 366 9.00 14.43 2.62
N ALA A 367 8.30 14.57 3.73
CA ALA A 367 7.64 15.81 4.12
C ALA A 367 8.66 16.94 4.36
N GLU A 368 9.80 16.66 5.01
CA GLU A 368 10.90 17.62 5.22
C GLU A 368 11.46 18.13 3.87
N GLU A 369 11.67 17.24 2.91
CA GLU A 369 12.13 17.62 1.57
C GLU A 369 11.09 18.48 0.83
N VAL A 370 9.80 18.12 0.92
CA VAL A 370 8.69 18.87 0.32
C VAL A 370 8.60 20.28 0.93
N VAL A 371 8.71 20.40 2.25
CA VAL A 371 8.73 21.71 2.96
C VAL A 371 9.94 22.53 2.55
N GLY A 372 11.14 21.93 2.51
CA GLY A 372 12.37 22.61 2.12
C GLY A 372 12.29 23.20 0.71
N ILE A 373 11.73 22.43 -0.25
CA ILE A 373 11.52 22.92 -1.62
C ILE A 373 10.48 24.03 -1.66
N ALA A 374 9.35 23.87 -0.96
CA ALA A 374 8.29 24.87 -0.96
C ALA A 374 8.78 26.22 -0.41
N LEU A 375 9.52 26.21 0.72
CA LEU A 375 10.08 27.41 1.31
C LEU A 375 11.17 28.08 0.44
N SER A 376 11.92 27.28 -0.33
CA SER A 376 12.92 27.83 -1.26
C SER A 376 12.29 28.49 -2.48
N HIS A 377 11.07 28.10 -2.84
CA HIS A 377 10.33 28.65 -3.98
C HIS A 377 9.60 29.96 -3.62
N GLU A 378 9.32 30.20 -2.35
CA GLU A 378 8.74 31.46 -1.87
C GLU A 378 9.71 32.66 -1.91
N LYS A 379 11.01 32.41 -2.13
CA LYS A 379 12.06 33.46 -2.27
C LYS A 379 12.23 33.88 -3.72
#